data_b2fb97476bc30f062e41dd5267888403
#
_entry.id   b2fb97476bc30f062e41dd5267888403
#
_cell.length_a   1.000
_cell.length_b   1.000
_cell.length_c   1.000
_cell.angle_alpha   90.00
_cell.angle_beta   90.00
_cell.angle_gamma   90.00
#
_symmetry.space_group_name_H-M   'P 1'
#
loop_
_entity.id
_entity.type
_entity.pdbx_description
1 polymer ?
#
loop_
_entity_poly.entity_id
_entity_poly.type
_entity_poly.pdbx_seq_one_letter_code
_entity_poly.pdbx_strand_id
1 'polypeptide(L)'
;IELSDGERLTLRDVLIGEVWLCSGQSNMEMPVHGFPNQPVEGSAEAIIRARAATPIRLCTVKRSTARTPQEECAAQWLKHTPEAVAGTSATAYYFARYLQSVLDVPVGVIVTCWGATPVEAWMDRETMSGFKEFDLSFLDNPDQIDRPQYKPCGLYNGLIAPLVPY
;
A
#
# COMPACT_ATOMS: atom_id res chain seq x y z
N ILE A 1 0.04 15.22 18.67
CA ILE A 1 0.41 14.26 19.72
C ILE A 1 1.86 14.52 20.09
N GLU A 2 2.15 14.64 21.36
CA GLU A 2 3.52 14.72 21.87
C GLU A 2 3.82 13.45 22.67
N LEU A 3 4.94 12.84 22.36
CA LEU A 3 5.48 11.65 23.04
C LEU A 3 6.85 12.01 23.63
N SER A 4 7.16 11.50 24.82
CA SER A 4 8.46 11.74 25.47
C SER A 4 8.84 10.55 26.35
N ASP A 5 10.03 10.01 26.11
CA ASP A 5 10.69 8.97 26.89
C ASP A 5 12.17 9.32 27.16
N GLY A 6 12.47 10.62 27.18
CA GLY A 6 13.82 11.19 27.22
C GLY A 6 14.08 12.10 26.02
N GLU A 7 13.59 11.72 24.86
CA GLU A 7 13.49 12.56 23.67
C GLU A 7 12.04 12.98 23.41
N ARG A 8 11.83 14.16 22.85
CA ARG A 8 10.51 14.65 22.52
C ARG A 8 10.19 14.41 21.04
N LEU A 9 9.17 13.59 20.76
CA LEU A 9 8.60 13.39 19.44
C LEU A 9 7.25 14.11 19.32
N THR A 10 7.09 14.97 18.32
CA THR A 10 5.82 15.66 18.05
C THR A 10 5.25 15.18 16.73
N LEU A 11 4.09 14.53 16.77
CA LEU A 11 3.30 14.17 15.60
C LEU A 11 2.24 15.25 15.36
N ARG A 12 2.23 15.80 14.15
CA ARG A 12 1.29 16.86 13.75
C ARG A 12 0.28 16.33 12.73
N ASP A 13 -0.89 16.96 12.66
CA ASP A 13 -1.93 16.65 11.68
C ASP A 13 -2.39 15.17 11.75
N VAL A 14 -2.50 14.64 12.96
CA VAL A 14 -2.96 13.28 13.22
C VAL A 14 -4.49 13.25 13.20
N LEU A 15 -5.05 12.29 12.48
CA LEU A 15 -6.47 11.97 12.48
C LEU A 15 -6.67 10.61 13.15
N ILE A 16 -7.79 10.46 13.86
CA ILE A 16 -8.21 9.18 14.44
C ILE A 16 -9.44 8.70 13.67
N GLY A 17 -9.39 7.49 13.14
CA GLY A 17 -10.45 6.93 12.31
C GLY A 17 -10.08 5.54 11.80
N GLU A 18 -10.67 5.12 10.69
CA GLU A 18 -10.43 3.84 10.04
C GLU A 18 -9.15 3.88 9.21
N VAL A 19 -8.34 2.82 9.28
CA VAL A 19 -7.16 2.62 8.41
C VAL A 19 -7.26 1.27 7.73
N TRP A 20 -7.13 1.26 6.40
CA TRP A 20 -7.30 0.07 5.57
C TRP A 20 -6.05 -0.20 4.73
N LEU A 21 -5.55 -1.44 4.80
CA LEU A 21 -4.52 -1.94 3.90
C LEU A 21 -5.17 -2.45 2.62
N CYS A 22 -4.80 -1.82 1.50
CA CYS A 22 -5.29 -2.13 0.17
C CYS A 22 -4.15 -2.75 -0.65
N SER A 23 -4.16 -4.06 -0.82
CA SER A 23 -3.10 -4.80 -1.49
C SER A 23 -3.62 -5.58 -2.70
N GLY A 24 -2.73 -5.92 -3.61
CA GLY A 24 -3.03 -6.73 -4.79
C GLY A 24 -2.15 -6.42 -5.98
N GLN A 25 -2.66 -6.75 -7.17
CA GLN A 25 -1.95 -6.53 -8.41
C GLN A 25 -2.64 -5.47 -9.29
N SER A 26 -2.69 -5.61 -10.61
CA SER A 26 -3.07 -4.56 -11.58
C SER A 26 -4.41 -3.86 -11.30
N ASN A 27 -5.45 -4.57 -10.84
CA ASN A 27 -6.74 -3.94 -10.52
C ASN A 27 -6.66 -3.04 -9.26
N MET A 28 -5.79 -3.38 -8.32
CA MET A 28 -5.51 -2.53 -7.17
C MET A 28 -4.50 -1.42 -7.50
N GLU A 29 -3.66 -1.63 -8.50
CA GLU A 29 -2.61 -0.69 -8.88
C GLU A 29 -3.12 0.46 -9.75
N MET A 30 -4.19 0.27 -10.54
CA MET A 30 -4.71 1.28 -11.44
C MET A 30 -4.95 2.60 -10.70
N PRO A 31 -4.25 3.69 -11.08
CA PRO A 31 -4.41 4.97 -10.41
C PRO A 31 -5.75 5.64 -10.80
N VAL A 32 -6.20 6.59 -10.00
CA VAL A 32 -7.45 7.32 -10.28
C VAL A 32 -7.41 7.98 -11.65
N HIS A 33 -6.27 8.51 -12.08
CA HIS A 33 -6.16 9.10 -13.44
C HIS A 33 -6.17 8.06 -14.57
N GLY A 34 -6.16 6.77 -14.25
CA GLY A 34 -6.11 5.67 -15.21
C GLY A 34 -4.72 5.33 -15.72
N PHE A 35 -4.61 4.24 -16.47
CA PHE A 35 -3.44 3.92 -17.28
C PHE A 35 -3.59 4.52 -18.71
N PRO A 36 -2.51 4.60 -19.49
CA PRO A 36 -2.61 5.01 -20.91
C PRO A 36 -3.68 4.19 -21.65
N ASN A 37 -4.63 4.88 -22.27
CA ASN A 37 -5.78 4.31 -22.98
C ASN A 37 -6.76 3.50 -22.10
N GLN A 38 -6.67 3.60 -20.78
CA GLN A 38 -7.56 2.94 -19.82
C GLN A 38 -8.06 3.99 -18.80
N PRO A 39 -9.00 4.86 -19.16
CA PRO A 39 -9.52 5.87 -18.26
C PRO A 39 -10.38 5.24 -17.17
N VAL A 40 -10.38 5.87 -16.00
CA VAL A 40 -11.29 5.52 -14.90
C VAL A 40 -12.48 6.47 -14.96
N GLU A 41 -13.69 5.93 -14.96
CA GLU A 41 -14.93 6.72 -14.99
C GLU A 41 -15.02 7.65 -13.77
N GLY A 42 -15.42 8.91 -14.00
CA GLY A 42 -15.54 9.91 -12.95
C GLY A 42 -14.22 10.42 -12.36
N SER A 43 -13.06 9.98 -12.88
CA SER A 43 -11.74 10.33 -12.35
C SER A 43 -11.47 11.83 -12.39
N ALA A 44 -11.78 12.51 -13.47
CA ALA A 44 -11.57 13.95 -13.63
C ALA A 44 -12.32 14.74 -12.55
N GLU A 45 -13.59 14.40 -12.33
CA GLU A 45 -14.40 15.03 -11.27
C GLU A 45 -13.84 14.74 -9.88
N ALA A 46 -13.45 13.52 -9.60
CA ALA A 46 -12.88 13.12 -8.33
C ALA A 46 -11.59 13.90 -8.01
N ILE A 47 -10.70 14.04 -8.99
CA ILE A 47 -9.45 14.78 -8.88
C ILE A 47 -9.73 16.28 -8.66
N ILE A 48 -10.57 16.92 -9.49
CA ILE A 48 -10.86 18.34 -9.41
C ILE A 48 -11.54 18.72 -8.08
N ARG A 49 -12.37 17.83 -7.54
CA ARG A 49 -13.08 18.04 -6.27
C ARG A 49 -12.26 17.72 -5.03
N ALA A 50 -11.08 17.16 -5.17
CA ALA A 50 -10.22 16.83 -4.02
C ALA A 50 -9.86 18.09 -3.23
N ARG A 51 -9.91 18.00 -1.90
CA ARG A 51 -9.60 19.10 -0.95
C ARG A 51 -8.81 18.55 0.22
N ALA A 52 -7.73 19.21 0.59
CA ALA A 52 -6.87 18.81 1.71
C ALA A 52 -7.61 18.77 3.07
N ALA A 53 -8.73 19.48 3.19
CA ALA A 53 -9.58 19.48 4.38
C ALA A 53 -10.45 18.21 4.49
N THR A 54 -10.66 17.45 3.41
CA THR A 54 -11.39 16.18 3.46
C THR A 54 -10.64 15.21 4.38
N PRO A 55 -11.32 14.55 5.33
CA PRO A 55 -10.66 13.66 6.31
C PRO A 55 -10.30 12.29 5.71
N ILE A 56 -9.69 12.30 4.54
CA ILE A 56 -9.10 11.12 3.88
C ILE A 56 -7.58 11.29 3.85
N ARG A 57 -6.86 10.22 4.12
CA ARG A 57 -5.41 10.16 4.02
C ARG A 57 -5.00 9.02 3.09
N LEU A 58 -4.06 9.30 2.23
CA LEU A 58 -3.59 8.40 1.17
C LEU A 58 -2.12 8.09 1.42
N CYS A 59 -1.76 6.81 1.43
CA CYS A 59 -0.39 6.37 1.59
C CYS A 59 -0.12 5.27 0.55
N THR A 60 0.82 5.51 -0.36
CA THR A 60 1.27 4.49 -1.31
C THR A 60 2.67 4.05 -0.94
N VAL A 61 2.84 2.77 -0.65
CA VAL A 61 4.13 2.17 -0.33
C VAL A 61 4.95 2.03 -1.61
N LYS A 62 6.20 2.48 -1.56
CA LYS A 62 7.13 2.34 -2.68
C LYS A 62 7.45 0.86 -2.89
N ARG A 63 7.36 0.40 -4.14
CA ARG A 63 7.65 -1.00 -4.51
C ARG A 63 9.02 -1.43 -4.01
N SER A 64 9.05 -2.56 -3.33
CA SER A 64 10.24 -3.19 -2.77
C SER A 64 10.07 -4.70 -2.76
N THR A 65 11.15 -5.42 -2.80
CA THR A 65 11.21 -6.87 -2.58
C THR A 65 12.33 -7.19 -1.62
N ALA A 66 12.15 -8.20 -0.78
CA ALA A 66 13.16 -8.63 0.15
C ALA A 66 13.14 -10.16 0.33
N ARG A 67 14.28 -10.74 0.71
CA ARG A 67 14.39 -12.18 1.02
C ARG A 67 13.91 -12.51 2.43
N THR A 68 14.07 -11.55 3.33
CA THR A 68 13.62 -11.65 4.72
C THR A 68 12.59 -10.56 5.01
N PRO A 69 11.66 -10.79 5.95
CA PRO A 69 10.75 -9.75 6.40
C PRO A 69 11.49 -8.48 6.81
N GLN A 70 11.07 -7.35 6.29
CA GLN A 70 11.61 -6.04 6.63
C GLN A 70 10.81 -5.43 7.77
N GLU A 71 11.45 -4.59 8.57
CA GLU A 71 10.82 -3.84 9.66
C GLU A 71 10.30 -2.49 9.19
N GLU A 72 10.81 -1.97 8.05
CA GLU A 72 10.47 -0.66 7.52
C GLU A 72 10.14 -0.72 6.04
N CYS A 73 9.27 0.19 5.59
CA CYS A 73 8.98 0.43 4.18
C CYS A 73 9.00 1.93 3.86
N ALA A 74 9.31 2.25 2.60
CA ALA A 74 9.27 3.62 2.13
C ALA A 74 7.83 4.03 1.81
N ALA A 75 7.22 4.81 2.69
CA ALA A 75 5.85 5.28 2.58
C ALA A 75 5.69 6.69 3.14
N GLN A 76 4.68 7.42 2.67
CA GLN A 76 4.35 8.74 3.17
C GLN A 76 2.85 8.96 3.12
N TRP A 77 2.29 9.45 4.23
CA TRP A 77 0.91 9.92 4.29
C TRP A 77 0.73 11.24 3.56
N LEU A 78 -0.21 11.27 2.63
CA LEU A 78 -0.59 12.46 1.87
C LEU A 78 -2.01 12.90 2.23
N LYS A 79 -2.23 14.23 2.18
CA LYS A 79 -3.56 14.81 2.27
C LYS A 79 -4.33 14.53 0.99
N HIS A 80 -5.64 14.66 1.07
CA HIS A 80 -6.56 14.51 -0.05
C HIS A 80 -6.47 15.73 -1.00
N THR A 81 -5.36 15.84 -1.72
CA THR A 81 -5.13 16.86 -2.76
C THR A 81 -5.38 16.28 -4.15
N PRO A 82 -5.62 17.13 -5.18
CA PRO A 82 -5.78 16.65 -6.54
C PRO A 82 -4.64 15.74 -7.01
N GLU A 83 -3.40 16.09 -6.71
CA GLU A 83 -2.21 15.33 -7.10
C GLU A 83 -2.16 13.97 -6.39
N ALA A 84 -2.41 13.95 -5.09
CA ALA A 84 -2.41 12.71 -4.31
C ALA A 84 -3.54 11.78 -4.75
N VAL A 85 -4.73 12.31 -4.99
CA VAL A 85 -5.88 11.54 -5.51
C VAL A 85 -5.59 10.99 -6.89
N ALA A 86 -5.04 11.79 -7.79
CA ALA A 86 -4.77 11.36 -9.16
C ALA A 86 -3.85 10.13 -9.21
N GLY A 87 -2.83 10.10 -8.36
CA GLY A 87 -1.78 9.06 -8.38
C GLY A 87 -2.07 7.84 -7.49
N THR A 88 -3.09 7.88 -6.64
CA THR A 88 -3.41 6.73 -5.76
C THR A 88 -4.27 5.69 -6.48
N SER A 89 -4.34 4.47 -5.94
CA SER A 89 -5.21 3.40 -6.41
C SER A 89 -6.66 3.86 -6.54
N ALA A 90 -7.28 3.70 -7.70
CA ALA A 90 -8.68 4.01 -7.92
C ALA A 90 -9.58 3.18 -7.00
N THR A 91 -9.34 1.87 -6.92
CA THR A 91 -10.10 0.95 -6.08
C THR A 91 -10.05 1.37 -4.61
N ALA A 92 -8.84 1.61 -4.07
CA ALA A 92 -8.66 2.06 -2.70
C ALA A 92 -9.29 3.45 -2.45
N TYR A 93 -9.14 4.36 -3.40
CA TYR A 93 -9.68 5.72 -3.28
C TYR A 93 -11.20 5.75 -3.23
N TYR A 94 -11.87 5.09 -4.18
CA TYR A 94 -13.34 5.09 -4.20
C TYR A 94 -13.94 4.33 -3.02
N PHE A 95 -13.27 3.27 -2.56
CA PHE A 95 -13.61 2.58 -1.32
C PHE A 95 -13.51 3.55 -0.12
N ALA A 96 -12.38 4.22 0.06
CA ALA A 96 -12.17 5.15 1.17
C ALA A 96 -13.18 6.31 1.17
N ARG A 97 -13.45 6.84 -0.01
CA ARG A 97 -14.41 7.95 -0.20
C ARG A 97 -15.84 7.52 0.17
N TYR A 98 -16.23 6.31 -0.26
CA TYR A 98 -17.55 5.76 0.10
C TYR A 98 -17.64 5.51 1.60
N LEU A 99 -16.64 4.84 2.17
CA LEU A 99 -16.60 4.52 3.60
C LEU A 99 -16.65 5.79 4.45
N GLN A 100 -15.86 6.81 4.11
CA GLN A 100 -15.87 8.10 4.81
C GLN A 100 -17.26 8.76 4.77
N SER A 101 -17.95 8.69 3.62
CA SER A 101 -19.28 9.28 3.48
C SER A 101 -20.37 8.58 4.29
N VAL A 102 -20.18 7.29 4.60
CA VAL A 102 -21.14 6.48 5.37
C VAL A 102 -20.86 6.56 6.86
N LEU A 103 -19.60 6.49 7.25
CA LEU A 103 -19.21 6.45 8.66
C LEU A 103 -19.02 7.83 9.29
N ASP A 104 -18.80 8.86 8.47
CA ASP A 104 -18.48 10.24 8.91
C ASP A 104 -17.29 10.32 9.87
N VAL A 105 -16.29 9.45 9.66
CA VAL A 105 -15.02 9.43 10.39
C VAL A 105 -13.86 9.58 9.41
N PRO A 106 -12.66 10.01 9.88
CA PRO A 106 -11.47 9.98 9.04
C PRO A 106 -11.17 8.58 8.50
N VAL A 107 -10.73 8.49 7.23
CA VAL A 107 -10.34 7.24 6.60
C VAL A 107 -8.95 7.36 5.99
N GLY A 108 -8.08 6.45 6.39
CA GLY A 108 -6.75 6.26 5.80
C GLY A 108 -6.70 5.00 4.93
N VAL A 109 -6.04 5.06 3.80
CA VAL A 109 -5.72 3.88 2.99
C VAL A 109 -4.22 3.78 2.79
N ILE A 110 -3.69 2.59 3.06
CA ILE A 110 -2.31 2.21 2.77
C ILE A 110 -2.36 1.30 1.54
N VAL A 111 -1.81 1.77 0.43
CA VAL A 111 -1.82 1.04 -0.84
C VAL A 111 -0.46 0.39 -1.05
N THR A 112 -0.45 -0.93 -1.17
CA THR A 112 0.71 -1.72 -1.53
C THR A 112 0.32 -2.70 -2.64
N CYS A 113 0.75 -2.42 -3.86
CA CYS A 113 0.36 -3.19 -5.03
C CYS A 113 1.47 -3.25 -6.09
N TRP A 114 1.45 -4.32 -6.86
CA TRP A 114 2.36 -4.50 -8.00
C TRP A 114 1.72 -5.38 -9.06
N GLY A 115 1.40 -4.78 -10.21
CA GLY A 115 0.74 -5.46 -11.32
C GLY A 115 1.51 -6.65 -11.87
N ALA A 116 0.78 -7.63 -12.40
CA ALA A 116 1.30 -8.86 -12.99
C ALA A 116 2.09 -9.77 -12.03
N THR A 117 1.95 -9.62 -10.72
CA THR A 117 2.63 -10.47 -9.73
C THR A 117 1.76 -11.66 -9.30
N PRO A 118 2.36 -12.84 -9.05
CA PRO A 118 1.65 -14.02 -8.61
C PRO A 118 1.38 -13.96 -7.08
N VAL A 119 0.36 -14.70 -6.61
CA VAL A 119 -0.07 -14.67 -5.20
C VAL A 119 1.01 -15.15 -4.23
N GLU A 120 1.81 -16.14 -4.61
CA GLU A 120 2.89 -16.70 -3.79
C GLU A 120 3.98 -15.67 -3.45
N ALA A 121 4.13 -14.62 -4.26
CA ALA A 121 5.03 -13.52 -3.93
C ALA A 121 4.54 -12.68 -2.72
N TRP A 122 3.25 -12.72 -2.43
CA TRP A 122 2.57 -11.99 -1.37
C TRP A 122 2.31 -12.82 -0.11
N MET A 123 2.80 -14.06 -0.07
CA MET A 123 2.65 -14.98 1.07
C MET A 123 3.93 -15.02 1.90
N ASP A 124 3.79 -15.23 3.22
CA ASP A 124 4.94 -15.41 4.10
C ASP A 124 5.63 -16.78 3.91
N ARG A 125 6.85 -16.90 4.43
CA ARG A 125 7.66 -18.13 4.30
C ARG A 125 7.02 -19.33 5.00
N GLU A 126 6.41 -19.13 6.16
CA GLU A 126 5.79 -20.21 6.92
C GLU A 126 4.64 -20.83 6.11
N THR A 127 3.74 -20.01 5.62
CA THR A 127 2.64 -20.44 4.75
C THR A 127 3.14 -21.11 3.49
N MET A 128 4.15 -20.50 2.81
CA MET A 128 4.71 -21.06 1.59
C MET A 128 5.43 -22.39 1.78
N SER A 129 5.98 -22.67 2.96
CA SER A 129 6.64 -23.94 3.27
C SER A 129 5.69 -25.15 3.22
N GLY A 130 4.39 -24.92 3.31
CA GLY A 130 3.36 -25.96 3.14
C GLY A 130 3.16 -26.40 1.69
N PHE A 131 3.66 -25.67 0.70
CA PHE A 131 3.52 -25.94 -0.74
C PHE A 131 4.82 -26.52 -1.30
N LYS A 132 4.89 -27.85 -1.43
CA LYS A 132 6.12 -28.58 -1.80
C LYS A 132 6.60 -28.33 -3.23
N GLU A 133 5.73 -27.80 -4.10
CA GLU A 133 6.02 -27.44 -5.47
C GLU A 133 6.89 -26.18 -5.63
N PHE A 134 7.04 -25.38 -4.56
CA PHE A 134 7.86 -24.17 -4.58
C PHE A 134 9.23 -24.42 -3.92
N ASP A 135 10.28 -24.10 -4.66
CA ASP A 135 11.64 -24.06 -4.10
C ASP A 135 11.86 -22.68 -3.42
N LEU A 136 12.04 -22.70 -2.11
CA LEU A 136 12.30 -21.52 -1.30
C LEU A 136 13.78 -21.31 -0.97
N SER A 137 14.67 -22.16 -1.46
CA SER A 137 16.12 -22.11 -1.16
C SER A 137 16.77 -20.79 -1.56
N PHE A 138 16.21 -20.10 -2.55
CA PHE A 138 16.69 -18.77 -2.98
C PHE A 138 16.56 -17.70 -1.89
N LEU A 139 15.67 -17.87 -0.93
CA LEU A 139 15.54 -16.92 0.19
C LEU A 139 16.80 -16.88 1.06
N ASP A 140 17.53 -17.99 1.13
CA ASP A 140 18.74 -18.15 1.92
C ASP A 140 20.01 -17.93 1.07
N ASN A 141 19.88 -17.73 -0.26
CA ASN A 141 21.02 -17.57 -1.16
C ASN A 141 21.32 -16.06 -1.39
N PRO A 142 22.58 -15.60 -1.19
CA PRO A 142 22.98 -14.21 -1.43
C PRO A 142 22.99 -13.78 -2.90
N ASP A 143 22.94 -14.73 -3.85
CA ASP A 143 23.04 -14.44 -5.28
C ASP A 143 21.91 -13.55 -5.77
N GLN A 144 22.15 -12.79 -6.83
CA GLN A 144 21.18 -11.91 -7.43
C GLN A 144 20.02 -12.71 -8.01
N ILE A 145 18.80 -12.35 -7.66
CA ILE A 145 17.58 -12.98 -8.13
C ILE A 145 17.05 -12.19 -9.32
N ASP A 146 16.89 -12.86 -10.48
CA ASP A 146 16.18 -12.27 -11.61
C ASP A 146 14.68 -12.14 -11.28
N ARG A 147 14.12 -10.97 -11.57
CA ARG A 147 12.71 -10.64 -11.38
C ARG A 147 12.18 -10.99 -9.97
N PRO A 148 12.74 -10.40 -8.92
CA PRO A 148 12.41 -10.76 -7.53
C PRO A 148 10.94 -10.58 -7.19
N GLN A 149 10.20 -9.72 -7.90
CA GLN A 149 8.77 -9.50 -7.70
C GLN A 149 7.89 -10.70 -8.09
N TYR A 150 8.42 -11.67 -8.83
CA TYR A 150 7.73 -12.92 -9.19
C TYR A 150 8.10 -14.11 -8.30
N LYS A 151 9.02 -13.91 -7.38
CA LYS A 151 9.48 -14.99 -6.49
C LYS A 151 8.62 -15.08 -5.25
N PRO A 152 8.33 -16.29 -4.75
CA PRO A 152 7.61 -16.48 -3.50
C PRO A 152 8.16 -15.61 -2.36
N CYS A 153 7.31 -15.10 -1.50
CA CYS A 153 7.61 -14.28 -0.32
C CYS A 153 8.24 -12.91 -0.59
N GLY A 154 8.73 -12.64 -1.81
CA GLY A 154 9.51 -11.43 -2.08
C GLY A 154 8.76 -10.13 -1.80
N LEU A 155 7.50 -10.05 -2.19
CA LEU A 155 6.65 -8.89 -1.96
C LEU A 155 6.08 -8.85 -0.54
N TYR A 156 5.74 -10.02 0.02
CA TYR A 156 5.37 -10.09 1.44
C TYR A 156 6.47 -9.49 2.30
N ASN A 157 7.69 -9.96 2.14
CA ASN A 157 8.82 -9.53 2.95
C ASN A 157 9.13 -8.02 2.81
N GLY A 158 9.00 -7.48 1.61
CA GLY A 158 9.36 -6.07 1.34
C GLY A 158 8.23 -5.06 1.48
N LEU A 159 6.96 -5.51 1.42
CA LEU A 159 5.80 -4.62 1.34
C LEU A 159 4.73 -4.87 2.40
N ILE A 160 4.55 -6.12 2.83
CA ILE A 160 3.49 -6.48 3.78
C ILE A 160 4.04 -6.60 5.20
N ALA A 161 5.15 -7.32 5.38
CA ALA A 161 5.74 -7.55 6.69
C ALA A 161 5.97 -6.27 7.51
N PRO A 162 6.45 -5.15 6.93
CA PRO A 162 6.61 -3.89 7.67
C PRO A 162 5.28 -3.28 8.16
N LEU A 163 4.16 -3.70 7.59
CA LEU A 163 2.83 -3.15 7.89
C LEU A 163 2.00 -4.02 8.85
N VAL A 164 2.42 -5.27 9.10
CA VAL A 164 1.70 -6.21 9.97
C VAL A 164 1.54 -5.70 11.42
N PRO A 165 2.49 -4.93 11.99
CA PRO A 165 2.35 -4.37 13.34
C PRO A 165 1.33 -3.25 13.50
N TYR A 166 0.74 -2.73 12.40
CA TYR A 166 -0.22 -1.60 12.41
C TYR A 166 -1.67 -2.03 12.52
#